data_3a5ca8310d99ce3dc38436e3a83cebf3
#
_entry.id   3a5ca8310d99ce3dc38436e3a83cebf3
#
_cell.length_a   1.000
_cell.length_b   1.000
_cell.length_c   1.000
_cell.angle_alpha   90.00
_cell.angle_beta   90.00
_cell.angle_gamma   90.00
#
_symmetry.space_group_name_H-M   'P 1'
#
loop_
_entity.id
_entity.type
_entity.pdbx_description
1 polymer ?
#
loop_
_entity_poly.entity_id
_entity_poly.type
_entity_poly.pdbx_seq_one_letter_code
_entity_poly.pdbx_strand_id
1 'polypeptide(L)'
;MAISKGSQNNIEIGDILDYLTEEEVLNMYVDAESIPCTIQNLARDDNNASLSIQYNDLGKLRFHDFGTNFSGGLFDYLMWLFNLTFNDIIIKVYNDMRLKKLPPKIIRSNITLINKKSISIITKLDIKIRKFRDYDIEFWNNFGISQSWCKFGDIYPISHIFIIKDGQTMTISAEKYAYAFVEFKDNSPTYKIYQPYSENYKWLNKHDKSVWDLWVKLPKTGNALIITSSRKDALCIWANLGIPSTSLQAESLDPKSNVVEQLKKRFKHIYILYDNDFKNKENVGRINGLKLADIFGFIQIEIPEEYQSKDPSDLYKNHGKEKFLEVLNSLIN
;
A
#
# COMPACT_ATOMS: atom_id res chain seq x y z
N MET A 1 16.06 16.10 -49.60
CA MET A 1 15.86 14.77 -49.02
C MET A 1 15.86 14.91 -47.51
N ALA A 2 14.70 14.83 -46.91
CA ALA A 2 14.57 14.94 -45.44
C ALA A 2 14.85 13.57 -44.84
N ILE A 3 15.86 13.50 -43.95
CA ILE A 3 16.17 12.30 -43.16
C ILE A 3 15.09 12.20 -42.11
N SER A 4 14.24 11.18 -42.24
CA SER A 4 13.23 10.85 -41.21
C SER A 4 13.95 10.51 -39.90
N LYS A 5 13.68 11.28 -38.84
CA LYS A 5 14.03 10.90 -37.46
C LYS A 5 13.26 9.62 -37.15
N GLY A 6 13.98 8.52 -37.05
CA GLY A 6 13.42 7.26 -36.52
C GLY A 6 12.84 7.49 -35.12
N SER A 7 11.65 6.99 -34.91
CA SER A 7 11.00 6.92 -33.60
C SER A 7 11.93 6.17 -32.64
N GLN A 8 12.44 6.84 -31.61
CA GLN A 8 13.04 6.16 -30.47
C GLN A 8 11.91 5.35 -29.81
N ASN A 9 11.88 4.04 -30.04
CA ASN A 9 11.04 3.16 -29.26
C ASN A 9 11.49 3.31 -27.81
N ASN A 10 10.59 3.80 -26.95
CA ASN A 10 10.82 3.84 -25.52
C ASN A 10 10.91 2.38 -25.05
N ILE A 11 12.08 1.95 -24.59
CA ILE A 11 12.29 0.62 -24.01
C ILE A 11 11.80 0.68 -22.56
N GLU A 12 10.94 -0.26 -22.18
CA GLU A 12 10.34 -0.36 -20.84
C GLU A 12 10.83 -1.61 -20.11
N ILE A 13 10.62 -1.67 -18.79
CA ILE A 13 10.95 -2.87 -17.98
C ILE A 13 10.26 -4.13 -18.55
N GLY A 14 9.03 -3.97 -19.06
CA GLY A 14 8.28 -5.07 -19.70
C GLY A 14 9.06 -5.71 -20.84
N ASP A 15 9.72 -4.92 -21.67
CA ASP A 15 10.53 -5.43 -22.81
C ASP A 15 11.72 -6.29 -22.37
N ILE A 16 12.12 -6.22 -21.11
CA ILE A 16 13.17 -7.05 -20.51
C ILE A 16 12.55 -8.25 -19.81
N LEU A 17 11.56 -8.02 -18.94
CA LEU A 17 10.98 -9.05 -18.07
C LEU A 17 10.04 -10.00 -18.81
N ASP A 18 9.65 -9.69 -20.04
CA ASP A 18 8.98 -10.64 -20.94
C ASP A 18 9.93 -11.75 -21.43
N TYR A 19 11.25 -11.49 -21.40
CA TYR A 19 12.28 -12.44 -21.84
C TYR A 19 13.05 -13.07 -20.69
N LEU A 20 13.31 -12.34 -19.61
CA LEU A 20 14.11 -12.76 -18.46
C LEU A 20 13.35 -12.58 -17.15
N THR A 21 13.62 -13.44 -16.17
CA THR A 21 13.23 -13.20 -14.79
C THR A 21 14.15 -12.16 -14.14
N GLU A 22 13.71 -11.54 -13.05
CA GLU A 22 14.56 -10.62 -12.27
C GLU A 22 15.86 -11.30 -11.81
N GLU A 23 15.80 -12.60 -11.46
CA GLU A 23 16.97 -13.38 -11.07
C GLU A 23 17.94 -13.59 -12.24
N GLU A 24 17.42 -13.90 -13.45
CA GLU A 24 18.25 -14.01 -14.64
C GLU A 24 18.92 -12.68 -15.01
N VAL A 25 18.22 -11.54 -14.84
CA VAL A 25 18.80 -10.22 -15.03
C VAL A 25 19.86 -9.93 -13.97
N LEU A 26 19.62 -10.25 -12.69
CA LEU A 26 20.60 -10.09 -11.61
C LEU A 26 21.87 -10.89 -11.94
N ASN A 27 21.74 -12.16 -12.31
CA ASN A 27 22.85 -13.07 -12.62
C ASN A 27 23.66 -12.67 -13.88
N MET A 28 23.20 -11.67 -14.63
CA MET A 28 24.03 -11.06 -15.68
C MET A 28 25.16 -10.21 -15.11
N TYR A 29 25.05 -9.72 -13.88
CA TYR A 29 25.91 -8.72 -13.26
C TYR A 29 26.47 -9.13 -11.91
N VAL A 30 25.76 -9.97 -11.18
CA VAL A 30 26.08 -10.36 -9.81
C VAL A 30 25.95 -11.88 -9.69
N ASP A 31 26.99 -12.50 -9.19
CA ASP A 31 26.98 -13.95 -8.95
C ASP A 31 26.29 -14.23 -7.60
N ALA A 32 25.02 -14.55 -7.67
CA ALA A 32 24.22 -14.95 -6.52
C ALA A 32 23.78 -16.39 -6.67
N GLU A 33 24.53 -17.32 -6.06
CA GLU A 33 24.31 -18.76 -6.21
C GLU A 33 22.91 -19.22 -5.76
N SER A 34 22.32 -18.51 -4.80
CA SER A 34 20.97 -18.79 -4.29
C SER A 34 20.35 -17.55 -3.66
N ILE A 35 19.02 -17.43 -3.75
CA ILE A 35 18.25 -16.38 -3.09
C ILE A 35 17.22 -17.03 -2.17
N PRO A 36 17.15 -16.63 -0.86
CA PRO A 36 17.79 -15.47 -0.24
C PRO A 36 19.28 -15.68 0.10
N CYS A 37 20.06 -14.61 -0.01
CA CYS A 37 21.47 -14.59 0.34
C CYS A 37 21.90 -13.22 0.88
N THR A 38 23.11 -13.19 1.47
CA THR A 38 23.80 -11.95 1.81
C THR A 38 25.19 -12.01 1.20
N ILE A 39 25.54 -11.02 0.40
CA ILE A 39 26.79 -10.94 -0.34
C ILE A 39 27.51 -9.63 -0.06
N GLN A 40 28.78 -9.52 -0.50
CA GLN A 40 29.47 -8.23 -0.55
C GLN A 40 28.76 -7.29 -1.54
N ASN A 41 28.60 -6.04 -1.15
CA ASN A 41 27.94 -5.07 -2.01
C ASN A 41 28.91 -4.55 -3.08
N LEU A 42 28.63 -4.86 -4.34
CA LEU A 42 29.46 -4.45 -5.47
C LEU A 42 29.29 -2.97 -5.85
N ALA A 43 28.26 -2.29 -5.33
CA ALA A 43 28.00 -0.87 -5.63
C ALA A 43 28.85 0.08 -4.78
N ARG A 44 29.61 -0.42 -3.81
CA ARG A 44 30.53 0.34 -2.95
C ARG A 44 31.67 -0.55 -2.45
N ASP A 45 32.68 0.08 -1.84
CA ASP A 45 33.70 -0.68 -1.11
C ASP A 45 33.05 -1.38 0.08
N ASP A 46 33.08 -2.71 0.08
CA ASP A 46 32.49 -3.57 1.09
C ASP A 46 33.45 -4.69 1.48
N ASN A 47 33.91 -4.68 2.72
CA ASN A 47 34.85 -5.68 3.23
C ASN A 47 34.15 -6.90 3.85
N ASN A 48 32.83 -6.80 4.10
CA ASN A 48 32.02 -7.85 4.70
C ASN A 48 30.71 -7.99 3.91
N ALA A 49 30.14 -9.19 3.85
CA ALA A 49 28.84 -9.39 3.24
C ALA A 49 27.76 -8.58 3.96
N SER A 50 27.25 -7.55 3.30
CA SER A 50 26.29 -6.61 3.88
C SER A 50 25.07 -6.34 2.99
N LEU A 51 25.04 -6.83 1.76
CA LEU A 51 23.91 -6.72 0.85
C LEU A 51 23.03 -7.96 0.95
N SER A 52 21.89 -7.84 1.60
CA SER A 52 20.86 -8.87 1.63
C SER A 52 20.02 -8.83 0.36
N ILE A 53 19.83 -9.99 -0.27
CA ILE A 53 18.98 -10.18 -1.44
C ILE A 53 17.91 -11.21 -1.08
N GLN A 54 16.65 -10.87 -1.28
CA GLN A 54 15.53 -11.74 -0.96
C GLN A 54 14.34 -11.48 -1.91
N TYR A 55 13.36 -12.37 -1.91
CA TYR A 55 12.10 -12.13 -2.59
C TYR A 55 11.11 -11.42 -1.66
N ASN A 56 10.36 -10.46 -2.20
CA ASN A 56 9.19 -9.92 -1.53
C ASN A 56 7.97 -10.85 -1.70
N ASP A 57 6.85 -10.49 -1.07
CA ASP A 57 5.59 -11.27 -1.14
C ASP A 57 5.03 -11.42 -2.57
N LEU A 58 5.50 -10.62 -3.53
CA LEU A 58 5.12 -10.67 -4.95
C LEU A 58 6.11 -11.49 -5.80
N GLY A 59 7.10 -12.13 -5.17
CA GLY A 59 8.14 -12.89 -5.86
C GLY A 59 9.15 -12.01 -6.61
N LYS A 60 9.24 -10.72 -6.29
CA LYS A 60 10.21 -9.78 -6.87
C LYS A 60 11.41 -9.61 -5.96
N LEU A 61 12.58 -9.40 -6.57
CA LEU A 61 13.81 -9.20 -5.82
C LEU A 61 13.77 -7.91 -4.99
N ARG A 62 14.27 -8.01 -3.76
CA ARG A 62 14.50 -6.90 -2.84
C ARG A 62 15.90 -6.96 -2.32
N PHE A 63 16.52 -5.79 -2.32
CA PHE A 63 17.88 -5.55 -1.89
C PHE A 63 17.86 -4.66 -0.65
N HIS A 64 18.67 -5.03 0.35
CA HIS A 64 18.90 -4.19 1.52
C HIS A 64 20.37 -4.23 1.88
N ASP A 65 21.04 -3.09 1.85
CA ASP A 65 22.42 -2.93 2.26
C ASP A 65 22.50 -2.41 3.70
N PHE A 66 22.99 -3.24 4.59
CA PHE A 66 23.12 -2.89 6.02
C PHE A 66 24.18 -1.81 6.27
N GLY A 67 25.11 -1.60 5.35
CA GLY A 67 26.17 -0.60 5.49
C GLY A 67 25.72 0.83 5.22
N THR A 68 24.81 1.02 4.26
CA THR A 68 24.30 2.35 3.86
C THR A 68 22.82 2.54 4.14
N ASN A 69 22.13 1.47 4.60
CA ASN A 69 20.69 1.43 4.76
C ASN A 69 19.91 1.60 3.42
N PHE A 70 20.58 1.34 2.28
CA PHE A 70 19.91 1.29 0.99
C PHE A 70 18.85 0.19 0.99
N SER A 71 17.69 0.46 0.39
CA SER A 71 16.65 -0.54 0.16
C SER A 71 15.94 -0.27 -1.16
N GLY A 72 15.80 -1.29 -2.02
CA GLY A 72 15.19 -1.12 -3.34
C GLY A 72 14.90 -2.44 -4.05
N GLY A 73 14.34 -2.37 -5.26
CA GLY A 73 14.18 -3.48 -6.19
C GLY A 73 15.43 -3.74 -7.03
N LEU A 74 15.31 -4.68 -7.99
CA LEU A 74 16.40 -5.02 -8.90
C LEU A 74 16.95 -3.80 -9.65
N PHE A 75 16.09 -3.03 -10.28
CA PHE A 75 16.54 -1.89 -11.09
C PHE A 75 17.08 -0.76 -10.23
N ASP A 76 16.57 -0.55 -9.01
CA ASP A 76 17.13 0.41 -8.05
C ASP A 76 18.57 0.04 -7.68
N TYR A 77 18.81 -1.25 -7.43
CA TYR A 77 20.15 -1.75 -7.14
C TYR A 77 21.09 -1.62 -8.35
N LEU A 78 20.63 -1.95 -9.56
CA LEU A 78 21.43 -1.80 -10.77
C LEU A 78 21.75 -0.33 -11.10
N MET A 79 20.83 0.61 -10.83
CA MET A 79 21.10 2.04 -10.92
C MET A 79 22.26 2.44 -10.00
N TRP A 80 22.24 1.96 -8.77
CA TRP A 80 23.31 2.21 -7.82
C TRP A 80 24.62 1.55 -8.24
N LEU A 81 24.58 0.28 -8.63
CA LEU A 81 25.76 -0.48 -9.06
C LEU A 81 26.49 0.16 -10.24
N PHE A 82 25.77 0.68 -11.21
CA PHE A 82 26.34 1.26 -12.42
C PHE A 82 26.41 2.79 -12.40
N ASN A 83 25.90 3.43 -11.35
CA ASN A 83 25.77 4.89 -11.25
C ASN A 83 25.07 5.49 -12.50
N LEU A 84 23.94 4.91 -12.90
CA LEU A 84 23.17 5.30 -14.05
C LEU A 84 21.77 5.76 -13.68
N THR A 85 21.15 6.56 -14.55
CA THR A 85 19.73 6.91 -14.42
C THR A 85 18.83 5.69 -14.71
N PHE A 86 17.55 5.78 -14.31
CA PHE A 86 16.59 4.71 -14.57
C PHE A 86 16.48 4.37 -16.05
N ASN A 87 16.37 5.36 -16.92
CA ASN A 87 16.27 5.13 -18.36
C ASN A 87 17.56 4.51 -18.93
N ASP A 88 18.73 4.97 -18.48
CA ASP A 88 20.00 4.45 -18.95
C ASP A 88 20.20 2.99 -18.52
N ILE A 89 19.77 2.62 -17.32
CA ILE A 89 19.90 1.23 -16.86
C ILE A 89 18.95 0.30 -17.62
N ILE A 90 17.73 0.72 -17.96
CA ILE A 90 16.81 -0.05 -18.79
C ILE A 90 17.44 -0.29 -20.17
N ILE A 91 17.96 0.74 -20.82
CA ILE A 91 18.63 0.64 -22.11
C ILE A 91 19.87 -0.27 -22.03
N LYS A 92 20.67 -0.13 -20.97
CA LYS A 92 21.84 -0.98 -20.74
C LYS A 92 21.45 -2.45 -20.62
N VAL A 93 20.52 -2.79 -19.73
CA VAL A 93 20.08 -4.18 -19.51
C VAL A 93 19.50 -4.78 -20.79
N TYR A 94 18.67 -4.03 -21.49
CA TYR A 94 18.10 -4.46 -22.78
C TYR A 94 19.17 -4.77 -23.84
N ASN A 95 20.17 -3.89 -23.97
CA ASN A 95 21.27 -4.10 -24.91
C ASN A 95 22.15 -5.30 -24.51
N ASP A 96 22.48 -5.43 -23.23
CA ASP A 96 23.29 -6.55 -22.73
C ASP A 96 22.56 -7.90 -22.91
N MET A 97 21.24 -7.94 -22.72
CA MET A 97 20.41 -9.10 -23.04
C MET A 97 20.49 -9.47 -24.53
N ARG A 98 20.41 -8.49 -25.43
CA ARG A 98 20.52 -8.74 -26.87
C ARG A 98 21.90 -9.22 -27.30
N LEU A 99 22.96 -8.66 -26.74
CA LEU A 99 24.35 -9.06 -27.01
C LEU A 99 24.62 -10.51 -26.59
N LYS A 100 24.01 -10.99 -25.51
CA LYS A 100 24.09 -12.40 -25.07
C LYS A 100 23.29 -13.34 -25.99
N LYS A 101 22.63 -12.84 -27.03
CA LYS A 101 21.79 -13.62 -27.97
C LYS A 101 20.80 -14.55 -27.26
N LEU A 102 20.23 -14.07 -26.18
CA LEU A 102 19.21 -14.82 -25.45
C LEU A 102 17.97 -14.93 -26.37
N PRO A 103 17.47 -16.15 -26.63
CA PRO A 103 16.28 -16.31 -27.44
C PRO A 103 15.09 -15.68 -26.69
N PRO A 104 14.12 -15.09 -27.42
CA PRO A 104 12.88 -14.65 -26.78
C PRO A 104 12.28 -15.84 -26.01
N LYS A 105 11.75 -15.58 -24.81
CA LYS A 105 10.94 -16.57 -24.09
C LYS A 105 9.84 -17.00 -25.05
N ILE A 106 9.98 -18.21 -25.63
CA ILE A 106 8.86 -18.84 -26.33
C ILE A 106 7.77 -18.88 -25.26
N ILE A 107 6.62 -18.26 -25.53
CA ILE A 107 5.44 -18.41 -24.71
C ILE A 107 5.19 -19.91 -24.62
N ARG A 108 5.62 -20.50 -23.52
CA ARG A 108 5.46 -21.95 -23.26
C ARG A 108 4.04 -22.18 -22.80
N SER A 109 3.11 -22.02 -23.74
CA SER A 109 1.71 -22.36 -23.52
C SER A 109 1.46 -23.86 -23.34
N ASN A 110 2.48 -24.72 -23.49
CA ASN A 110 2.33 -26.17 -23.41
C ASN A 110 3.53 -26.93 -22.82
N ILE A 111 4.23 -26.37 -21.88
CA ILE A 111 4.98 -27.22 -20.97
C ILE A 111 4.12 -27.34 -19.72
N THR A 112 3.58 -28.54 -19.56
CA THR A 112 3.16 -29.01 -18.25
C THR A 112 4.30 -28.70 -17.31
N LEU A 113 4.20 -27.54 -16.63
CA LEU A 113 5.03 -27.26 -15.48
C LEU A 113 4.72 -28.42 -14.55
N ILE A 114 5.65 -29.38 -14.50
CA ILE A 114 5.78 -30.18 -13.29
C ILE A 114 5.77 -29.14 -12.22
N ASN A 115 4.66 -29.08 -11.51
CA ASN A 115 4.43 -28.17 -10.41
C ASN A 115 5.65 -28.18 -9.48
N LYS A 116 6.69 -27.37 -9.75
CA LYS A 116 7.14 -26.55 -8.66
C LYS A 116 5.91 -25.67 -8.40
N LYS A 117 5.00 -26.15 -7.51
CA LYS A 117 4.15 -25.25 -6.78
C LYS A 117 5.04 -24.08 -6.47
N SER A 118 4.79 -22.92 -7.10
CA SER A 118 5.08 -21.68 -6.47
C SER A 118 4.33 -21.82 -5.16
N ILE A 119 5.03 -22.23 -4.12
CA ILE A 119 4.54 -22.10 -2.77
C ILE A 119 4.41 -20.60 -2.68
N SER A 120 3.20 -20.11 -2.98
CA SER A 120 2.82 -18.78 -2.58
C SER A 120 3.04 -18.82 -1.09
N ILE A 121 4.11 -18.18 -0.64
CA ILE A 121 4.42 -18.06 0.78
C ILE A 121 3.24 -17.29 1.34
N ILE A 122 2.22 -18.01 1.80
CA ILE A 122 1.05 -17.43 2.42
C ILE A 122 1.54 -16.96 3.79
N THR A 123 2.03 -15.74 3.82
CA THR A 123 2.32 -15.08 5.08
C THR A 123 0.97 -14.71 5.70
N LYS A 124 0.53 -15.52 6.65
CA LYS A 124 -0.67 -15.22 7.44
C LYS A 124 -0.28 -14.31 8.59
N LEU A 125 -1.09 -13.29 8.82
CA LEU A 125 -0.99 -12.44 10.00
C LEU A 125 -2.05 -12.88 11.01
N ASP A 126 -1.67 -13.02 12.27
CA ASP A 126 -2.58 -13.23 13.38
C ASP A 126 -2.23 -12.31 14.54
N ILE A 127 -3.12 -12.12 15.50
CA ILE A 127 -3.01 -11.11 16.54
C ILE A 127 -3.44 -11.63 17.91
N LYS A 128 -2.88 -11.05 18.96
CA LYS A 128 -3.38 -11.22 20.33
C LYS A 128 -4.04 -9.92 20.80
N ILE A 129 -5.37 -9.91 20.82
CA ILE A 129 -6.15 -8.78 21.31
C ILE A 129 -5.94 -8.63 22.84
N ARG A 130 -5.94 -7.40 23.31
CA ARG A 130 -5.99 -7.01 24.72
C ARG A 130 -7.19 -6.12 25.01
N LYS A 131 -7.49 -5.88 26.25
CA LYS A 131 -8.52 -4.90 26.65
C LYS A 131 -8.04 -3.49 26.36
N PHE A 132 -8.98 -2.59 26.04
CA PHE A 132 -8.74 -1.15 26.02
C PHE A 132 -8.24 -0.69 27.38
N ARG A 133 -7.26 0.20 27.37
CA ARG A 133 -6.73 0.93 28.52
C ARG A 133 -7.06 2.41 28.35
N ASP A 134 -6.97 3.20 29.41
CA ASP A 134 -7.32 4.62 29.39
C ASP A 134 -6.58 5.39 28.30
N TYR A 135 -5.30 5.11 28.10
CA TYR A 135 -4.51 5.76 27.05
C TYR A 135 -4.97 5.40 25.63
N ASP A 136 -5.57 4.21 25.40
CA ASP A 136 -6.16 3.86 24.11
C ASP A 136 -7.42 4.70 23.86
N ILE A 137 -8.24 4.82 24.90
CA ILE A 137 -9.48 5.61 24.85
C ILE A 137 -9.14 7.09 24.57
N GLU A 138 -8.18 7.63 25.29
CA GLU A 138 -7.67 8.97 25.08
C GLU A 138 -7.13 9.17 23.64
N PHE A 139 -6.31 8.23 23.15
CA PHE A 139 -5.77 8.29 21.81
C PHE A 139 -6.88 8.41 20.75
N TRP A 140 -7.90 7.54 20.81
CA TRP A 140 -8.99 7.55 19.83
C TRP A 140 -9.94 8.74 20.01
N ASN A 141 -10.18 9.18 21.24
CA ASN A 141 -10.98 10.37 21.51
C ASN A 141 -10.38 11.65 20.90
N ASN A 142 -9.06 11.75 20.77
CA ASN A 142 -8.41 12.86 20.06
C ASN A 142 -8.85 13.01 18.60
N PHE A 143 -9.40 11.94 18.01
CA PHE A 143 -9.95 11.94 16.66
C PHE A 143 -11.48 11.88 16.63
N GLY A 144 -12.13 12.16 17.76
CA GLY A 144 -13.59 12.08 17.89
C GLY A 144 -14.16 10.66 17.81
N ILE A 145 -13.33 9.63 18.02
CA ILE A 145 -13.72 8.23 17.93
C ILE A 145 -13.76 7.64 19.35
N SER A 146 -14.96 7.44 19.90
CA SER A 146 -15.13 6.83 21.20
C SER A 146 -14.80 5.31 21.18
N GLN A 147 -14.64 4.71 22.37
CA GLN A 147 -14.45 3.25 22.47
C GLN A 147 -15.60 2.46 21.83
N SER A 148 -16.83 2.94 21.90
CA SER A 148 -17.97 2.29 21.21
C SER A 148 -17.83 2.35 19.70
N TRP A 149 -17.32 3.43 19.14
CA TRP A 149 -17.02 3.56 17.73
C TRP A 149 -15.83 2.70 17.29
N CYS A 150 -14.80 2.54 18.14
CA CYS A 150 -13.75 1.58 17.87
C CYS A 150 -14.33 0.15 17.77
N LYS A 151 -15.19 -0.24 18.70
CA LYS A 151 -15.87 -1.56 18.66
C LYS A 151 -16.77 -1.70 17.44
N PHE A 152 -17.55 -0.67 17.10
CA PHE A 152 -18.36 -0.67 15.89
C PHE A 152 -17.51 -0.87 14.62
N GLY A 153 -16.35 -0.22 14.55
CA GLY A 153 -15.41 -0.30 13.43
C GLY A 153 -14.45 -1.49 13.50
N ASP A 154 -14.69 -2.48 14.37
CA ASP A 154 -13.84 -3.66 14.55
C ASP A 154 -12.36 -3.29 14.74
N ILE A 155 -12.10 -2.27 15.57
CA ILE A 155 -10.77 -1.84 16.00
C ILE A 155 -10.49 -2.38 17.38
N TYR A 156 -9.41 -3.13 17.50
CA TYR A 156 -9.01 -3.76 18.75
C TYR A 156 -7.56 -3.44 19.12
N PRO A 157 -7.27 -3.03 20.36
CA PRO A 157 -5.90 -2.91 20.81
C PRO A 157 -5.26 -4.31 20.93
N ILE A 158 -4.00 -4.42 20.54
CA ILE A 158 -3.29 -5.69 20.51
C ILE A 158 -2.04 -5.68 21.36
N SER A 159 -1.60 -6.86 21.79
CA SER A 159 -0.38 -7.05 22.58
C SER A 159 0.72 -7.79 21.82
N HIS A 160 0.36 -8.64 20.85
CA HIS A 160 1.31 -9.40 20.03
C HIS A 160 0.80 -9.51 18.60
N ILE A 161 1.75 -9.64 17.70
CA ILE A 161 1.57 -9.88 16.28
C ILE A 161 2.23 -11.22 15.96
N PHE A 162 1.52 -12.11 15.31
CA PHE A 162 2.04 -13.41 14.87
C PHE A 162 2.13 -13.37 13.33
N ILE A 163 3.35 -13.52 12.84
CA ILE A 163 3.62 -13.64 11.40
C ILE A 163 3.88 -15.12 11.13
N ILE A 164 2.96 -15.74 10.41
CA ILE A 164 3.01 -17.18 10.09
C ILE A 164 3.45 -17.33 8.65
N LYS A 165 4.64 -17.92 8.47
CA LYS A 165 5.25 -18.17 7.17
C LYS A 165 5.77 -19.60 7.13
N ASP A 166 5.39 -20.40 6.12
CA ASP A 166 5.86 -21.78 5.92
C ASP A 166 5.68 -22.70 7.15
N GLY A 167 4.57 -22.50 7.89
CA GLY A 167 4.30 -23.26 9.11
C GLY A 167 5.08 -22.80 10.35
N GLN A 168 6.00 -21.83 10.18
CA GLN A 168 6.71 -21.21 11.29
C GLN A 168 5.98 -19.95 11.75
N THR A 169 5.95 -19.71 13.05
CA THR A 169 5.33 -18.52 13.64
C THR A 169 6.40 -17.66 14.28
N MET A 170 6.55 -16.45 13.77
CA MET A 170 7.32 -15.39 14.42
C MET A 170 6.38 -14.55 15.29
N THR A 171 6.71 -14.39 16.55
CA THR A 171 5.94 -13.57 17.51
C THR A 171 6.67 -12.26 17.77
N ILE A 172 5.96 -11.15 17.58
CA ILE A 172 6.46 -9.79 17.81
C ILE A 172 5.59 -9.15 18.88
N SER A 173 6.20 -8.57 19.90
CA SER A 173 5.49 -7.71 20.85
C SER A 173 5.01 -6.46 20.13
N ALA A 174 3.73 -6.16 20.23
CA ALA A 174 3.16 -4.95 19.65
C ALA A 174 3.57 -3.71 20.46
N GLU A 175 3.64 -2.57 19.78
CA GLU A 175 3.87 -1.27 20.43
C GLU A 175 2.80 -0.95 21.48
N LYS A 176 3.09 0.01 22.38
CA LYS A 176 2.11 0.48 23.38
C LYS A 176 0.78 0.88 22.73
N TYR A 177 0.86 1.65 21.63
CA TYR A 177 -0.27 2.06 20.81
C TYR A 177 -0.29 1.20 19.55
N ALA A 178 -0.85 0.01 19.65
CA ALA A 178 -1.00 -0.88 18.50
C ALA A 178 -2.44 -1.38 18.42
N TYR A 179 -3.01 -1.25 17.23
CA TYR A 179 -4.40 -1.54 16.96
C TYR A 179 -4.55 -2.41 15.73
N ALA A 180 -5.40 -3.41 15.80
CA ALA A 180 -5.79 -4.20 14.64
C ALA A 180 -7.13 -3.71 14.12
N PHE A 181 -7.19 -3.47 12.81
CA PHE A 181 -8.41 -3.26 12.04
C PHE A 181 -8.80 -4.61 11.45
N VAL A 182 -9.97 -5.12 11.81
CA VAL A 182 -10.42 -6.44 11.41
C VAL A 182 -11.46 -6.32 10.30
N GLU A 183 -11.29 -7.07 9.25
CA GLU A 183 -12.29 -7.30 8.21
C GLU A 183 -12.40 -8.79 7.92
N PHE A 184 -13.44 -9.18 7.21
CA PHE A 184 -13.67 -10.57 6.83
C PHE A 184 -13.69 -10.70 5.32
N LYS A 185 -12.95 -11.70 4.83
CA LYS A 185 -13.03 -12.15 3.45
C LYS A 185 -13.24 -13.67 3.44
N ASP A 186 -14.24 -14.12 2.69
CA ASP A 186 -14.59 -15.54 2.56
C ASP A 186 -14.72 -16.22 3.94
N ASN A 187 -15.40 -15.55 4.89
CA ASN A 187 -15.60 -15.94 6.28
C ASN A 187 -14.31 -16.07 7.13
N SER A 188 -13.19 -15.60 6.62
CA SER A 188 -11.92 -15.60 7.36
C SER A 188 -11.56 -14.19 7.78
N PRO A 189 -11.11 -13.97 9.03
CA PRO A 189 -10.64 -12.66 9.45
C PRO A 189 -9.34 -12.31 8.76
N THR A 190 -9.23 -11.05 8.38
CA THR A 190 -8.03 -10.43 7.85
C THR A 190 -7.68 -9.19 8.69
N TYR A 191 -6.42 -8.84 8.73
CA TYR A 191 -5.92 -7.83 9.66
C TYR A 191 -5.08 -6.77 8.96
N LYS A 192 -5.34 -5.50 9.34
CA LYS A 192 -4.44 -4.38 9.10
C LYS A 192 -4.04 -3.82 10.46
N ILE A 193 -2.75 -3.76 10.75
CA ILE A 193 -2.25 -3.31 12.04
C ILE A 193 -1.75 -1.89 11.90
N TYR A 194 -2.15 -1.05 12.85
CA TYR A 194 -1.78 0.35 12.96
C TYR A 194 -0.99 0.59 14.25
N GLN A 195 0.25 1.06 14.11
CA GLN A 195 1.14 1.43 15.20
C GLN A 195 1.60 2.88 14.96
N PRO A 196 0.83 3.88 15.42
CA PRO A 196 1.01 5.29 15.04
C PRO A 196 2.39 5.87 15.33
N TYR A 197 3.07 5.35 16.33
CA TYR A 197 4.37 5.85 16.80
C TYR A 197 5.54 4.93 16.45
N SER A 198 5.30 3.85 15.71
CA SER A 198 6.39 2.97 15.25
C SER A 198 7.18 3.62 14.12
N GLU A 199 8.49 3.65 14.26
CA GLU A 199 9.39 4.20 13.24
C GLU A 199 9.49 3.32 12.00
N ASN A 200 9.41 1.99 12.17
CA ASN A 200 9.66 1.04 11.10
C ASN A 200 8.40 0.39 10.53
N TYR A 201 7.37 0.18 11.38
CA TYR A 201 6.19 -0.61 11.03
C TYR A 201 4.90 0.10 11.44
N LYS A 202 4.72 1.33 10.98
CA LYS A 202 3.48 2.09 11.24
C LYS A 202 2.25 1.32 10.75
N TRP A 203 2.38 0.65 9.59
CA TRP A 203 1.32 -0.16 9.00
C TRP A 203 1.82 -1.56 8.62
N LEU A 204 1.08 -2.59 9.04
CA LEU A 204 1.22 -3.95 8.53
C LEU A 204 -0.13 -4.36 7.97
N ASN A 205 -0.25 -4.45 6.65
CA ASN A 205 -1.52 -4.73 5.98
C ASN A 205 -1.49 -6.10 5.29
N LYS A 206 -2.41 -7.00 5.68
CA LYS A 206 -2.67 -8.29 5.04
C LYS A 206 -4.13 -8.41 4.58
N HIS A 207 -4.87 -7.32 4.49
CA HIS A 207 -6.14 -7.32 3.79
C HIS A 207 -5.91 -7.55 2.30
N ASP A 208 -6.79 -8.34 1.71
CA ASP A 208 -6.87 -8.42 0.25
C ASP A 208 -7.24 -7.04 -0.32
N LYS A 209 -6.67 -6.68 -1.47
CA LYS A 209 -6.92 -5.38 -2.11
C LYS A 209 -8.38 -5.11 -2.46
N SER A 210 -9.21 -6.16 -2.53
CA SER A 210 -10.65 -6.04 -2.79
C SER A 210 -11.49 -5.77 -1.54
N VAL A 211 -10.89 -5.84 -0.35
CA VAL A 211 -11.58 -5.57 0.93
C VAL A 211 -11.70 -4.06 1.14
N TRP A 212 -12.91 -3.63 1.44
CA TRP A 212 -13.19 -2.26 1.85
C TRP A 212 -13.36 -2.20 3.36
N ASP A 213 -12.86 -1.15 3.97
CA ASP A 213 -13.06 -0.92 5.39
C ASP A 213 -14.54 -0.62 5.70
N LEU A 214 -15.06 -1.22 6.77
CA LEU A 214 -16.44 -1.02 7.24
C LEU A 214 -17.53 -1.45 6.25
N TRP A 215 -17.22 -2.21 5.18
CA TRP A 215 -18.16 -2.57 4.14
C TRP A 215 -19.45 -3.20 4.67
N VAL A 216 -19.33 -4.13 5.61
CA VAL A 216 -20.49 -4.85 6.21
C VAL A 216 -21.31 -3.97 7.15
N LYS A 217 -20.75 -2.85 7.61
CA LYS A 217 -21.45 -1.89 8.48
C LYS A 217 -22.24 -0.87 7.67
N LEU A 218 -21.93 -0.66 6.39
CA LEU A 218 -22.62 0.31 5.54
C LEU A 218 -24.11 0.00 5.42
N PRO A 219 -25.01 0.98 5.58
CA PRO A 219 -26.44 0.79 5.42
C PRO A 219 -26.78 0.37 3.98
N LYS A 220 -27.90 -0.35 3.82
CA LYS A 220 -28.36 -0.80 2.50
C LYS A 220 -28.72 0.35 1.57
N THR A 221 -29.14 1.48 2.11
CA THR A 221 -29.48 2.72 1.38
C THR A 221 -29.09 3.94 2.23
N GLY A 222 -28.76 5.05 1.56
CA GLY A 222 -28.42 6.30 2.23
C GLY A 222 -28.42 7.48 1.27
N ASN A 223 -28.49 8.71 1.82
CA ASN A 223 -28.38 9.92 1.01
C ASN A 223 -26.95 10.18 0.55
N ALA A 224 -25.97 9.96 1.43
CA ALA A 224 -24.56 10.22 1.16
C ALA A 224 -23.67 9.09 1.68
N LEU A 225 -22.54 8.88 1.00
CA LEU A 225 -21.41 8.05 1.41
C LEU A 225 -20.12 8.86 1.23
N ILE A 226 -19.18 8.77 2.17
CA ILE A 226 -17.87 9.38 2.01
C ILE A 226 -16.80 8.27 1.96
N ILE A 227 -15.97 8.29 0.92
CA ILE A 227 -14.82 7.41 0.75
C ILE A 227 -13.57 8.18 1.16
N THR A 228 -12.82 7.66 2.14
CA THR A 228 -11.66 8.33 2.74
C THR A 228 -10.37 7.52 2.51
N SER A 229 -9.24 8.08 2.91
CA SER A 229 -7.91 7.44 2.82
C SER A 229 -7.72 6.30 3.83
N SER A 230 -8.45 6.31 4.94
CA SER A 230 -8.26 5.33 6.00
C SER A 230 -9.53 5.05 6.81
N ARG A 231 -9.58 3.88 7.49
CA ARG A 231 -10.64 3.56 8.46
C ARG A 231 -10.73 4.58 9.60
N LYS A 232 -9.61 5.15 10.03
CA LYS A 232 -9.59 6.18 11.07
C LYS A 232 -10.42 7.39 10.65
N ASP A 233 -10.20 7.86 9.42
CA ASP A 233 -10.92 9.02 8.88
C ASP A 233 -12.38 8.71 8.61
N ALA A 234 -12.67 7.51 8.09
CA ALA A 234 -14.03 7.05 7.90
C ALA A 234 -14.82 7.02 9.21
N LEU A 235 -14.23 6.48 10.30
CA LEU A 235 -14.87 6.47 11.60
C LEU A 235 -14.97 7.87 12.25
N CYS A 236 -13.98 8.73 12.06
CA CYS A 236 -14.04 10.11 12.52
C CYS A 236 -15.25 10.83 11.92
N ILE A 237 -15.46 10.71 10.60
CA ILE A 237 -16.61 11.30 9.91
C ILE A 237 -17.90 10.65 10.41
N TRP A 238 -18.00 9.35 10.37
CA TRP A 238 -19.24 8.66 10.69
C TRP A 238 -19.69 8.89 12.13
N ALA A 239 -18.74 8.87 13.08
CA ALA A 239 -19.01 9.10 14.49
C ALA A 239 -19.53 10.52 14.80
N ASN A 240 -19.06 11.51 14.07
CA ASN A 240 -19.33 12.91 14.40
C ASN A 240 -20.35 13.57 13.47
N LEU A 241 -20.36 13.21 12.19
CA LEU A 241 -21.26 13.77 11.18
C LEU A 241 -22.48 12.89 10.90
N GLY A 242 -22.42 11.61 11.31
CA GLY A 242 -23.50 10.64 11.06
C GLY A 242 -23.56 10.13 9.61
N ILE A 243 -22.66 10.55 8.73
CA ILE A 243 -22.61 10.11 7.34
C ILE A 243 -21.82 8.80 7.24
N PRO A 244 -22.42 7.72 6.70
CA PRO A 244 -21.70 6.48 6.44
C PRO A 244 -20.42 6.73 5.66
N SER A 245 -19.33 6.14 6.11
CA SER A 245 -18.02 6.33 5.48
C SER A 245 -17.26 5.03 5.40
N THR A 246 -16.40 4.90 4.40
CA THR A 246 -15.59 3.70 4.11
C THR A 246 -14.24 4.11 3.55
N SER A 247 -13.32 3.16 3.42
CA SER A 247 -12.05 3.39 2.73
C SER A 247 -11.60 2.16 1.94
N LEU A 248 -10.79 2.38 0.91
CA LEU A 248 -10.00 1.36 0.27
C LEU A 248 -8.76 1.04 1.11
N GLN A 249 -8.05 -0.04 0.79
CA GLN A 249 -6.85 -0.42 1.53
C GLN A 249 -5.63 0.48 1.22
N ALA A 250 -5.67 1.21 0.12
CA ALA A 250 -4.74 2.28 -0.23
C ALA A 250 -5.40 3.23 -1.23
N GLU A 251 -5.01 4.51 -1.23
CA GLU A 251 -5.52 5.54 -2.14
C GLU A 251 -5.23 5.25 -3.62
N SER A 252 -4.14 4.54 -3.89
CA SER A 252 -3.73 4.16 -5.26
C SER A 252 -4.51 2.97 -5.83
N LEU A 253 -5.43 2.36 -5.06
CA LEU A 253 -6.23 1.23 -5.54
C LEU A 253 -7.45 1.71 -6.30
N ASP A 254 -7.64 1.16 -7.49
CA ASP A 254 -8.87 1.35 -8.26
C ASP A 254 -9.92 0.32 -7.81
N PRO A 255 -11.10 0.77 -7.40
CA PRO A 255 -12.19 -0.14 -7.05
C PRO A 255 -12.73 -0.87 -8.28
N LYS A 256 -13.20 -2.10 -8.09
CA LYS A 256 -13.87 -2.85 -9.17
C LYS A 256 -15.18 -2.17 -9.55
N SER A 257 -15.46 -2.03 -10.84
CA SER A 257 -16.65 -1.36 -11.35
C SER A 257 -17.96 -1.93 -10.79
N ASN A 258 -18.05 -3.27 -10.62
CA ASN A 258 -19.25 -3.90 -10.05
C ASN A 258 -19.48 -3.52 -8.57
N VAL A 259 -18.43 -3.22 -7.81
CA VAL A 259 -18.53 -2.74 -6.42
C VAL A 259 -19.01 -1.29 -6.41
N VAL A 260 -18.47 -0.47 -7.31
CA VAL A 260 -18.90 0.92 -7.49
C VAL A 260 -20.37 1.00 -7.86
N GLU A 261 -20.84 0.17 -8.79
CA GLU A 261 -22.25 0.12 -9.16
C GLU A 261 -23.16 -0.29 -7.99
N GLN A 262 -22.69 -1.18 -7.11
CA GLN A 262 -23.42 -1.49 -5.88
C GLN A 262 -23.52 -0.27 -4.95
N LEU A 263 -22.45 0.51 -4.80
CA LEU A 263 -22.45 1.73 -4.00
C LEU A 263 -23.40 2.79 -4.59
N LYS A 264 -23.37 3.00 -5.90
CA LYS A 264 -24.26 3.94 -6.60
C LYS A 264 -25.77 3.56 -6.46
N LYS A 265 -26.09 2.28 -6.37
CA LYS A 265 -27.45 1.82 -6.08
C LYS A 265 -27.87 2.04 -4.63
N ARG A 266 -26.91 2.12 -3.70
CA ARG A 266 -27.16 2.29 -2.26
C ARG A 266 -27.21 3.74 -1.83
N PHE A 267 -26.39 4.60 -2.45
CA PHE A 267 -26.20 5.99 -2.03
C PHE A 267 -26.46 6.95 -3.17
N LYS A 268 -27.19 8.02 -2.87
CA LYS A 268 -27.55 9.05 -3.84
C LYS A 268 -26.35 9.91 -4.23
N HIS A 269 -25.52 10.25 -3.26
CA HIS A 269 -24.29 11.04 -3.44
C HIS A 269 -23.10 10.26 -2.88
N ILE A 270 -22.01 10.18 -3.63
CA ILE A 270 -20.78 9.54 -3.19
C ILE A 270 -19.67 10.58 -3.30
N TYR A 271 -19.06 10.86 -2.17
CA TYR A 271 -17.96 11.81 -2.05
C TYR A 271 -16.64 11.06 -1.89
N ILE A 272 -15.55 11.64 -2.44
CA ILE A 272 -14.17 11.23 -2.16
C ILE A 272 -13.51 12.34 -1.34
N LEU A 273 -13.00 11.97 -0.18
CA LEU A 273 -12.25 12.84 0.72
C LEU A 273 -10.94 12.15 1.10
N TYR A 274 -9.97 12.22 0.21
CA TYR A 274 -8.63 11.68 0.42
C TYR A 274 -7.72 12.72 1.07
N ASP A 275 -6.54 12.27 1.53
CA ASP A 275 -5.57 13.13 2.17
C ASP A 275 -5.20 14.31 1.25
N ASN A 276 -5.21 15.52 1.79
CA ASN A 276 -4.71 16.71 1.12
C ASN A 276 -3.28 16.98 1.59
N ASP A 277 -2.31 16.31 1.00
CA ASP A 277 -0.88 16.41 1.33
C ASP A 277 -0.24 17.70 0.76
N PHE A 278 -0.87 18.85 0.99
CA PHE A 278 -0.49 20.16 0.43
C PHE A 278 0.97 20.58 0.73
N LYS A 279 1.61 20.00 1.75
CA LYS A 279 3.02 20.26 2.09
C LYS A 279 4.01 19.48 1.21
N ASN A 280 3.54 18.47 0.51
CA ASN A 280 4.38 17.64 -0.34
C ASN A 280 4.43 18.19 -1.77
N LYS A 281 5.53 17.97 -2.47
CA LYS A 281 5.68 18.36 -3.87
C LYS A 281 4.60 17.72 -4.77
N GLU A 282 4.22 16.49 -4.46
CA GLU A 282 3.13 15.77 -5.10
C GLU A 282 2.06 15.46 -4.06
N ASN A 283 0.86 15.96 -4.30
CA ASN A 283 -0.30 15.69 -3.46
C ASN A 283 -0.98 14.40 -3.94
N VAL A 284 -0.44 13.27 -3.52
CA VAL A 284 -0.83 11.94 -4.01
C VAL A 284 -2.29 11.62 -3.69
N GLY A 285 -2.75 11.93 -2.48
CA GLY A 285 -4.14 11.73 -2.08
C GLY A 285 -5.10 12.51 -2.97
N ARG A 286 -4.85 13.80 -3.17
CA ARG A 286 -5.66 14.64 -4.06
C ARG A 286 -5.69 14.12 -5.50
N ILE A 287 -4.54 13.74 -6.06
CA ILE A 287 -4.43 13.22 -7.43
C ILE A 287 -5.25 11.94 -7.58
N ASN A 288 -5.13 10.99 -6.66
CA ASN A 288 -5.89 9.74 -6.71
C ASN A 288 -7.39 9.98 -6.47
N GLY A 289 -7.75 10.91 -5.59
CA GLY A 289 -9.15 11.30 -5.38
C GLY A 289 -9.79 11.87 -6.63
N LEU A 290 -9.13 12.81 -7.32
CA LEU A 290 -9.57 13.39 -8.61
C LEU A 290 -9.72 12.29 -9.67
N LYS A 291 -8.76 11.38 -9.76
CA LYS A 291 -8.81 10.24 -10.68
C LYS A 291 -10.06 9.38 -10.48
N LEU A 292 -10.36 9.00 -9.23
CA LEU A 292 -11.54 8.21 -8.91
C LEU A 292 -12.84 8.98 -9.14
N ALA A 293 -12.87 10.27 -8.82
CA ALA A 293 -14.02 11.14 -9.08
C ALA A 293 -14.34 11.20 -10.58
N ASP A 294 -13.33 11.37 -11.41
CA ASP A 294 -13.47 11.43 -12.87
C ASP A 294 -13.93 10.09 -13.45
N ILE A 295 -13.26 8.97 -13.09
CA ILE A 295 -13.58 7.64 -13.62
C ILE A 295 -14.98 7.20 -13.25
N PHE A 296 -15.41 7.44 -12.00
CA PHE A 296 -16.66 6.89 -11.46
C PHE A 296 -17.78 7.90 -11.28
N GLY A 297 -17.54 9.17 -11.60
CA GLY A 297 -18.53 10.24 -11.43
C GLY A 297 -18.85 10.51 -9.95
N PHE A 298 -17.86 10.40 -9.06
CA PHE A 298 -17.97 10.76 -7.66
C PHE A 298 -17.70 12.26 -7.47
N ILE A 299 -18.08 12.80 -6.32
CA ILE A 299 -17.85 14.20 -5.99
C ILE A 299 -16.57 14.28 -5.16
N GLN A 300 -15.52 14.89 -5.71
CA GLN A 300 -14.33 15.17 -4.89
C GLN A 300 -14.58 16.37 -4.00
N ILE A 301 -14.24 16.21 -2.73
CA ILE A 301 -14.15 17.27 -1.73
C ILE A 301 -12.78 17.19 -1.06
N GLU A 302 -12.28 18.32 -0.58
CA GLU A 302 -10.99 18.39 0.10
C GLU A 302 -11.05 19.38 1.27
N ILE A 303 -10.28 19.09 2.33
CA ILE A 303 -10.13 20.02 3.45
C ILE A 303 -9.26 21.19 2.98
N PRO A 304 -9.73 22.44 3.09
CA PRO A 304 -8.95 23.60 2.69
C PRO A 304 -7.61 23.72 3.44
N GLU A 305 -6.55 24.12 2.73
CA GLU A 305 -5.18 24.23 3.27
C GLU A 305 -5.08 25.19 4.46
N GLU A 306 -5.97 26.17 4.54
CA GLU A 306 -6.02 27.15 5.65
C GLU A 306 -6.17 26.48 7.02
N TYR A 307 -6.79 25.29 7.09
CA TYR A 307 -6.93 24.51 8.33
C TYR A 307 -5.68 23.72 8.71
N GLN A 308 -4.64 23.72 7.89
CA GLN A 308 -3.37 23.00 8.14
C GLN A 308 -3.57 21.54 8.58
N SER A 309 -4.62 20.92 8.07
CA SER A 309 -5.06 19.56 8.38
C SER A 309 -5.26 18.82 7.08
N LYS A 310 -4.55 17.69 6.90
CA LYS A 310 -4.55 16.97 5.63
C LYS A 310 -5.70 15.98 5.49
N ASP A 311 -6.24 15.51 6.60
CA ASP A 311 -7.31 14.53 6.67
C ASP A 311 -8.36 14.88 7.72
N PRO A 312 -9.54 14.25 7.71
CA PRO A 312 -10.62 14.52 8.66
C PRO A 312 -10.22 14.34 10.13
N SER A 313 -9.40 13.33 10.41
CA SER A 313 -8.94 13.06 11.78
C SER A 313 -7.99 14.14 12.27
N ASP A 314 -7.11 14.64 11.40
CA ASP A 314 -6.24 15.77 11.72
C ASP A 314 -7.06 17.05 11.94
N LEU A 315 -8.09 17.29 11.11
CA LEU A 315 -8.98 18.43 11.28
C LEU A 315 -9.68 18.38 12.65
N TYR A 316 -10.24 17.23 13.02
CA TYR A 316 -10.87 17.06 14.33
C TYR A 316 -9.88 17.29 15.48
N LYS A 317 -8.71 16.67 15.39
CA LYS A 317 -7.65 16.76 16.41
C LYS A 317 -7.14 18.19 16.59
N ASN A 318 -6.95 18.93 15.51
CA ASN A 318 -6.33 20.26 15.53
C ASN A 318 -7.34 21.36 15.90
N HIS A 319 -8.62 21.20 15.54
CA HIS A 319 -9.61 22.27 15.64
C HIS A 319 -10.83 21.90 16.48
N GLY A 320 -10.96 20.67 16.94
CA GLY A 320 -12.08 20.21 17.73
C GLY A 320 -13.36 19.96 16.93
N LYS A 321 -14.36 19.45 17.63
CA LYS A 321 -15.62 18.96 17.04
C LYS A 321 -16.40 20.05 16.28
N GLU A 322 -16.52 21.24 16.86
CA GLU A 322 -17.37 22.30 16.29
C GLU A 322 -16.84 22.73 14.92
N LYS A 323 -15.54 23.03 14.84
CA LYS A 323 -14.92 23.43 13.58
C LYS A 323 -14.92 22.29 12.56
N PHE A 324 -14.67 21.05 12.99
CA PHE A 324 -14.78 19.87 12.16
C PHE A 324 -16.17 19.78 11.49
N LEU A 325 -17.25 19.94 12.27
CA LEU A 325 -18.62 19.90 11.75
C LEU A 325 -18.92 21.06 10.79
N GLU A 326 -18.49 22.28 11.12
CA GLU A 326 -18.63 23.46 10.27
C GLU A 326 -17.98 23.20 8.88
N VAL A 327 -16.72 22.80 8.87
CA VAL A 327 -15.95 22.57 7.63
C VAL A 327 -16.57 21.44 6.80
N LEU A 328 -16.81 20.28 7.39
CA LEU A 328 -17.32 19.13 6.61
C LEU A 328 -18.75 19.39 6.10
N ASN A 329 -19.60 20.03 6.86
CA ASN A 329 -20.94 20.41 6.37
C ASN A 329 -20.85 21.40 5.19
N SER A 330 -19.91 22.32 5.20
CA SER A 330 -19.74 23.26 4.07
C SER A 330 -19.23 22.59 2.79
N LEU A 331 -18.51 21.46 2.92
CA LEU A 331 -17.98 20.70 1.76
C LEU A 331 -19.04 19.76 1.13
N ILE A 332 -20.06 19.38 1.87
CA ILE A 332 -21.04 18.36 1.45
C ILE A 332 -22.35 19.00 0.97
N ASN A 333 -22.64 20.25 1.36
CA ASN A 333 -23.76 21.06 0.89
C ASN A 333 -23.41 21.74 -0.44
#